data_6f1bc352928ae5bcfbe7a3acc914a0bf
#
_entry.id   6f1bc352928ae5bcfbe7a3acc914a0bf
#
_cell.length_a   1.000
_cell.length_b   1.000
_cell.length_c   1.000
_cell.angle_alpha   90.00
_cell.angle_beta   90.00
_cell.angle_gamma   90.00
#
_symmetry.space_group_name_H-M   'P 1'
#
loop_
_entity.id
_entity.type
_entity.pdbx_description
1 polymer ?
#
loop_
_entity_poly.entity_id
_entity_poly.type
_entity_poly.pdbx_seq_one_letter_code
_entity_poly.pdbx_strand_id
1 'polypeptide(L)'
;MGVKDGKNKSGNFVPRDGHPGKQFHYMFANPPFGVEWKPEQDFVEDEYKNLGFNGRFGAGLPRINDGSLLFLHHMISKMHQPPEDGGDGSRIAIVFNGSPLFTGDAGSGESNIRRWIIENDWLDAVVALPDQMFYNTGIFT
;
A
#
# COMPACT_ATOMS: atom_id res chain seq x y z
N MET A 1 7.62 12.60 -13.51
CA MET A 1 6.99 12.01 -14.71
C MET A 1 5.51 11.84 -14.45
N GLY A 2 4.66 12.65 -15.10
CA GLY A 2 3.22 12.59 -14.91
C GLY A 2 2.67 11.26 -15.41
N VAL A 3 1.85 10.62 -14.58
CA VAL A 3 1.00 9.51 -15.00
C VAL A 3 0.08 10.06 -16.09
N LYS A 4 0.34 9.69 -17.34
CA LYS A 4 -0.55 9.98 -18.46
C LYS A 4 -1.90 9.31 -18.20
N ASP A 5 -2.97 9.96 -18.64
CA ASP A 5 -4.35 9.53 -18.50
C ASP A 5 -4.51 8.01 -18.54
N GLY A 6 -4.89 7.50 -17.36
CA GLY A 6 -4.83 6.12 -16.99
C GLY A 6 -5.79 5.21 -17.72
N LYS A 7 -5.40 4.75 -18.88
CA LYS A 7 -5.92 3.51 -19.43
C LYS A 7 -4.77 2.51 -19.47
N ASN A 8 -5.01 1.32 -18.95
CA ASN A 8 -4.11 0.19 -19.13
C ASN A 8 -4.05 -0.24 -20.60
N LYS A 9 -3.18 -1.21 -20.94
CA LYS A 9 -3.05 -1.76 -22.30
C LYS A 9 -4.37 -2.29 -22.88
N SER A 10 -5.32 -2.66 -22.02
CA SER A 10 -6.66 -3.13 -22.38
C SER A 10 -7.69 -2.00 -22.52
N GLY A 11 -7.29 -0.74 -22.36
CA GLY A 11 -8.17 0.42 -22.49
C GLY A 11 -9.04 0.71 -21.27
N ASN A 12 -8.87 -0.03 -20.16
CA ASN A 12 -9.62 0.16 -18.93
C ASN A 12 -9.07 1.35 -18.14
N PHE A 13 -9.98 2.03 -17.43
CA PHE A 13 -9.62 3.14 -16.56
C PHE A 13 -8.75 2.63 -15.41
N VAL A 14 -7.59 3.24 -15.22
CA VAL A 14 -6.66 2.90 -14.14
C VAL A 14 -6.74 3.99 -13.08
N PRO A 15 -6.84 3.64 -11.78
CA PRO A 15 -6.82 4.62 -10.71
C PRO A 15 -5.55 5.48 -10.80
N ARG A 16 -5.74 6.78 -10.97
CA ARG A 16 -4.64 7.73 -10.98
C ARG A 16 -4.12 7.92 -9.57
N ASP A 17 -2.82 8.22 -9.45
CA ASP A 17 -2.35 8.90 -8.26
C ASP A 17 -3.08 10.26 -8.17
N GLY A 18 -4.03 10.38 -7.25
CA GLY A 18 -4.79 11.60 -7.05
C GLY A 18 -3.94 12.78 -6.54
N HIS A 19 -2.71 12.49 -6.10
CA HIS A 19 -1.80 13.47 -5.48
C HIS A 19 -0.37 13.32 -6.00
N PRO A 20 -0.12 13.42 -7.33
CA PRO A 20 1.21 13.24 -7.88
C PRO A 20 2.16 14.30 -7.33
N GLY A 21 3.33 13.85 -6.85
CA GLY A 21 4.37 14.71 -6.29
C GLY A 21 4.03 15.39 -4.95
N LYS A 22 2.88 15.08 -4.35
CA LYS A 22 2.53 15.59 -3.01
C LYS A 22 2.97 14.62 -1.92
N GLN A 23 3.31 15.20 -0.76
CA GLN A 23 3.63 14.48 0.48
C GLN A 23 2.75 14.99 1.60
N PHE A 24 2.52 14.16 2.62
CA PHE A 24 1.60 14.46 3.72
C PHE A 24 2.22 14.06 5.05
N HIS A 25 2.10 14.91 6.07
CA HIS A 25 2.56 14.62 7.42
C HIS A 25 1.70 13.57 8.13
N TYR A 26 0.39 13.59 7.88
CA TYR A 26 -0.58 12.66 8.49
C TYR A 26 -1.46 12.05 7.43
N MET A 27 -1.56 10.73 7.44
CA MET A 27 -2.39 9.98 6.51
C MET A 27 -3.21 8.92 7.25
N PHE A 28 -4.52 8.93 7.03
CA PHE A 28 -5.44 7.96 7.61
C PHE A 28 -6.23 7.29 6.50
N ALA A 29 -6.37 5.97 6.55
CA ALA A 29 -7.16 5.24 5.59
C ALA A 29 -7.90 4.06 6.22
N ASN A 30 -9.10 3.82 5.71
CA ASN A 30 -9.88 2.61 5.94
C ASN A 30 -10.22 2.02 4.58
N PRO A 31 -9.26 1.35 3.92
CA PRO A 31 -9.49 0.79 2.60
C PRO A 31 -10.42 -0.42 2.69
N PRO A 32 -11.09 -0.78 1.59
CA PRO A 32 -11.88 -2.00 1.55
C PRO A 32 -10.99 -3.23 1.75
N PHE A 33 -11.47 -4.20 2.56
CA PHE A 33 -10.72 -5.41 2.86
C PHE A 33 -10.84 -6.46 1.74
N GLY A 34 -9.74 -7.16 1.45
CA GLY A 34 -9.73 -8.30 0.54
C GLY A 34 -10.18 -7.98 -0.89
N VAL A 35 -9.94 -6.77 -1.37
CA VAL A 35 -10.34 -6.36 -2.71
C VAL A 35 -9.37 -6.91 -3.74
N GLU A 36 -9.94 -7.58 -4.75
CA GLU A 36 -9.20 -8.01 -5.92
C GLU A 36 -8.76 -6.79 -6.74
N TRP A 37 -7.48 -6.78 -7.14
CA TRP A 37 -6.87 -5.70 -7.93
C TRP A 37 -6.49 -6.13 -9.35
N LYS A 38 -7.12 -7.21 -9.85
CA LYS A 38 -6.90 -7.70 -11.21
C LYS A 38 -7.17 -6.66 -12.30
N PRO A 39 -8.17 -5.76 -12.17
CA PRO A 39 -8.37 -4.71 -13.16
C PRO A 39 -7.18 -3.74 -13.28
N GLU A 40 -6.42 -3.54 -12.20
CA GLU A 40 -5.27 -2.65 -12.11
C GLU A 40 -3.93 -3.37 -12.32
N GLN A 41 -3.96 -4.70 -12.50
CA GLN A 41 -2.77 -5.56 -12.49
C GLN A 41 -1.70 -5.08 -13.48
N ASP A 42 -2.07 -4.86 -14.73
CA ASP A 42 -1.12 -4.46 -15.78
C ASP A 42 -0.39 -3.18 -15.40
N PHE A 43 -1.10 -2.22 -14.83
CA PHE A 43 -0.53 -0.94 -14.43
C PHE A 43 0.41 -1.09 -13.23
N VAL A 44 -0.02 -1.79 -12.19
CA VAL A 44 0.78 -2.01 -10.97
C VAL A 44 2.03 -2.81 -11.28
N GLU A 45 1.92 -3.87 -12.09
CA GLU A 45 3.07 -4.67 -12.53
C GLU A 45 4.03 -3.88 -13.42
N ASP A 46 3.52 -3.06 -14.34
CA ASP A 46 4.35 -2.19 -15.17
C ASP A 46 5.13 -1.18 -14.32
N GLU A 47 4.51 -0.58 -13.31
CA GLU A 47 5.19 0.31 -12.37
C GLU A 47 6.25 -0.44 -11.55
N TYR A 48 5.90 -1.61 -11.00
CA TYR A 48 6.82 -2.45 -10.24
C TYR A 48 8.06 -2.84 -11.08
N LYS A 49 7.86 -3.32 -12.31
CA LYS A 49 8.92 -3.81 -13.19
C LYS A 49 9.83 -2.68 -13.72
N ASN A 50 9.23 -1.54 -14.05
CA ASN A 50 9.95 -0.47 -14.73
C ASN A 50 10.56 0.56 -13.78
N LEU A 51 9.97 0.77 -12.61
CA LEU A 51 10.42 1.78 -11.66
C LEU A 51 11.05 1.19 -10.40
N GLY A 52 10.71 -0.05 -10.01
CA GLY A 52 11.19 -0.64 -8.78
C GLY A 52 10.94 0.30 -7.60
N PHE A 53 11.96 0.56 -6.79
CA PHE A 53 11.88 1.48 -5.63
C PHE A 53 11.79 2.97 -6.01
N ASN A 54 11.95 3.34 -7.29
CA ASN A 54 11.61 4.69 -7.75
C ASN A 54 10.09 4.88 -7.98
N GLY A 55 9.34 3.79 -7.99
CA GLY A 55 7.88 3.76 -8.00
C GLY A 55 7.31 3.45 -6.62
N ARG A 56 6.00 3.20 -6.58
CA ARG A 56 5.28 2.93 -5.33
C ARG A 56 5.44 1.50 -4.83
N PHE A 57 5.64 0.53 -5.72
CA PHE A 57 5.46 -0.90 -5.45
C PHE A 57 6.75 -1.71 -5.40
N GLY A 58 7.89 -1.06 -5.28
CA GLY A 58 9.21 -1.71 -5.40
C GLY A 58 9.52 -2.82 -4.41
N ALA A 59 8.89 -2.82 -3.23
CA ALA A 59 9.12 -3.85 -2.22
C ALA A 59 8.50 -5.21 -2.55
N GLY A 60 7.51 -5.25 -3.45
CA GLY A 60 6.83 -6.47 -3.85
C GLY A 60 5.36 -6.23 -4.19
N LEU A 61 4.69 -7.23 -4.72
CA LEU A 61 3.27 -7.18 -5.03
C LEU A 61 2.52 -8.23 -4.22
N PRO A 62 1.39 -7.87 -3.59
CA PRO A 62 0.54 -8.84 -2.92
C PRO A 62 -0.19 -9.71 -3.95
N ARG A 63 -0.80 -10.80 -3.48
CA ARG A 63 -1.65 -11.65 -4.33
C ARG A 63 -2.80 -10.84 -4.94
N ILE A 64 -3.25 -11.26 -6.12
CA ILE A 64 -4.28 -10.53 -6.90
C ILE A 64 -5.60 -10.36 -6.16
N ASN A 65 -5.99 -11.32 -5.33
CA ASN A 65 -7.26 -11.28 -4.62
C ASN A 65 -7.23 -10.51 -3.30
N ASP A 66 -6.13 -9.83 -2.98
CA ASP A 66 -6.02 -8.97 -1.80
C ASP A 66 -5.07 -7.80 -2.04
N GLY A 67 -5.61 -6.67 -2.45
CA GLY A 67 -4.87 -5.43 -2.72
C GLY A 67 -4.59 -4.57 -1.50
N SER A 68 -4.89 -5.02 -0.28
CA SER A 68 -4.77 -4.20 0.94
C SER A 68 -3.39 -3.55 1.09
N LEU A 69 -2.32 -4.30 0.84
CA LEU A 69 -0.95 -3.77 0.94
C LEU A 69 -0.59 -2.76 -0.16
N LEU A 70 -1.31 -2.72 -1.28
CA LEU A 70 -1.10 -1.68 -2.30
C LEU A 70 -1.53 -0.30 -1.80
N PHE A 71 -2.59 -0.23 -0.98
CA PHE A 71 -2.98 1.03 -0.33
C PHE A 71 -1.88 1.54 0.60
N LEU A 72 -1.28 0.65 1.40
CA LEU A 72 -0.18 1.01 2.28
C LEU A 72 1.05 1.48 1.49
N HIS A 73 1.43 0.78 0.42
CA HIS A 73 2.50 1.21 -0.49
C HIS A 73 2.26 2.61 -1.04
N HIS A 74 1.02 2.89 -1.49
CA HIS A 74 0.66 4.21 -1.98
C HIS A 74 0.83 5.28 -0.89
N MET A 75 0.38 5.01 0.34
CA MET A 75 0.54 5.94 1.45
C MET A 75 2.01 6.16 1.80
N ILE A 76 2.82 5.10 1.86
CA ILE A 76 4.27 5.20 2.11
C ILE A 76 4.96 6.06 1.05
N SER A 77 4.56 5.96 -0.22
CA SER A 77 5.10 6.79 -1.29
C SER A 77 4.81 8.28 -1.14
N LYS A 78 3.92 8.66 -0.23
CA LYS A 78 3.53 10.04 0.09
C LYS A 78 4.12 10.54 1.42
N MET A 79 5.01 9.78 2.04
CA MET A 79 5.68 10.22 3.25
C MET A 79 6.71 11.32 2.96
N HIS A 80 6.86 12.26 3.88
CA HIS A 80 8.03 13.12 3.95
C HIS A 80 9.25 12.32 4.37
N GLN A 81 10.43 12.78 3.97
CA GLN A 81 11.69 12.26 4.48
C GLN A 81 11.71 12.36 6.02
N PRO A 82 12.31 11.38 6.70
CA PRO A 82 12.43 11.43 8.16
C PRO A 82 13.36 12.56 8.60
N PRO A 83 13.28 12.98 9.90
CA PRO A 83 14.08 14.08 10.42
C PRO A 83 15.59 13.89 10.29
N GLU A 84 16.09 12.67 10.42
CA GLU A 84 17.50 12.31 10.22
C GLU A 84 18.01 12.59 8.82
N ASP A 85 17.12 12.58 7.83
CA ASP A 85 17.39 12.92 6.43
C ASP A 85 17.01 14.38 6.08
N GLY A 86 16.70 15.19 7.10
CA GLY A 86 16.38 16.62 6.95
C GLY A 86 14.93 16.91 6.58
N GLY A 87 14.03 15.93 6.69
CA GLY A 87 12.59 16.13 6.51
C GLY A 87 11.84 16.33 7.82
N ASP A 88 10.51 16.42 7.73
CA ASP A 88 9.62 16.56 8.87
C ASP A 88 9.00 15.23 9.34
N GLY A 89 9.21 14.17 8.56
CA GLY A 89 8.61 12.85 8.79
C GLY A 89 7.12 12.80 8.49
N SER A 90 6.56 11.61 8.62
CA SER A 90 5.13 11.36 8.40
C SER A 90 4.60 10.32 9.37
N ARG A 91 3.27 10.33 9.59
CA ARG A 91 2.57 9.28 10.33
C ARG A 91 1.42 8.74 9.51
N ILE A 92 1.34 7.42 9.46
CA ILE A 92 0.29 6.68 8.77
C ILE A 92 -0.51 5.86 9.79
N ALA A 93 -1.82 5.92 9.71
CA ALA A 93 -2.69 4.94 10.35
C ALA A 93 -3.63 4.35 9.30
N ILE A 94 -3.63 3.03 9.20
CA ILE A 94 -4.44 2.30 8.22
C ILE A 94 -5.17 1.15 8.92
N VAL A 95 -6.46 1.00 8.60
CA VAL A 95 -7.26 -0.10 9.11
C VAL A 95 -7.15 -1.27 8.15
N PHE A 96 -6.77 -2.44 8.68
CA PHE A 96 -6.69 -3.68 7.92
C PHE A 96 -7.51 -4.79 8.59
N ASN A 97 -7.88 -5.81 7.83
CA ASN A 97 -8.17 -7.12 8.40
C ASN A 97 -6.82 -7.79 8.78
N GLY A 98 -6.87 -8.98 9.39
CA GLY A 98 -5.66 -9.70 9.79
C GLY A 98 -4.77 -10.19 8.63
N SER A 99 -5.29 -10.24 7.40
CA SER A 99 -4.60 -10.79 6.24
C SER A 99 -3.20 -10.20 5.98
N PRO A 100 -3.00 -8.87 5.98
CA PRO A 100 -1.67 -8.28 5.75
C PRO A 100 -0.58 -8.73 6.72
N LEU A 101 -0.94 -9.18 7.93
CA LEU A 101 0.01 -9.63 8.93
C LEU A 101 0.49 -11.07 8.71
N PHE A 102 -0.39 -11.93 8.16
CA PHE A 102 -0.17 -13.39 8.21
C PHE A 102 -0.05 -14.05 6.84
N THR A 103 -0.49 -13.41 5.76
CA THR A 103 -0.50 -14.01 4.43
C THR A 103 0.84 -13.97 3.74
N GLY A 104 1.06 -14.94 2.86
CA GLY A 104 2.27 -15.08 2.06
C GLY A 104 3.39 -15.81 2.77
N ASP A 105 3.92 -16.82 2.08
CA ASP A 105 5.09 -17.58 2.51
C ASP A 105 6.38 -16.72 2.43
N ALA A 106 7.45 -17.22 3.03
CA ALA A 106 8.75 -16.58 2.97
C ALA A 106 9.19 -16.32 1.51
N GLY A 107 9.53 -15.09 1.19
CA GLY A 107 9.90 -14.67 -0.17
C GLY A 107 8.72 -14.31 -1.08
N SER A 108 7.49 -14.45 -0.62
CA SER A 108 6.32 -13.92 -1.34
C SER A 108 6.31 -12.39 -1.36
N GLY A 109 5.47 -11.81 -2.22
CA GLY A 109 5.33 -10.35 -2.28
C GLY A 109 4.91 -9.75 -0.95
N GLU A 110 3.93 -10.34 -0.26
CA GLU A 110 3.48 -9.89 1.06
C GLU A 110 4.59 -9.97 2.12
N SER A 111 5.34 -11.08 2.13
CA SER A 111 6.47 -11.25 3.04
C SER A 111 7.57 -10.20 2.79
N ASN A 112 7.88 -9.91 1.53
CA ASN A 112 8.86 -8.91 1.16
C ASN A 112 8.41 -7.49 1.53
N ILE A 113 7.13 -7.17 1.38
CA ILE A 113 6.56 -5.88 1.79
C ILE A 113 6.68 -5.70 3.30
N ARG A 114 6.29 -6.71 4.10
CA ARG A 114 6.44 -6.65 5.57
C ARG A 114 7.89 -6.47 5.98
N ARG A 115 8.80 -7.25 5.38
CA ARG A 115 10.23 -7.12 5.64
C ARG A 115 10.73 -5.71 5.36
N TRP A 116 10.37 -5.14 4.21
CA TRP A 116 10.76 -3.78 3.84
C TRP A 116 10.28 -2.72 4.83
N ILE A 117 9.04 -2.84 5.33
CA ILE A 117 8.49 -1.92 6.34
C ILE A 117 9.27 -2.03 7.66
N ILE A 118 9.60 -3.25 8.09
CA ILE A 118 10.32 -3.49 9.34
C ILE A 118 11.79 -3.06 9.22
N GLU A 119 12.45 -3.37 8.12
CA GLU A 119 13.86 -3.00 7.90
C GLU A 119 14.08 -1.49 7.79
N ASN A 120 13.04 -0.73 7.40
CA ASN A 120 13.07 0.74 7.39
C ASN A 120 12.57 1.37 8.72
N ASP A 121 12.30 0.55 9.74
CA ASP A 121 11.82 1.01 11.06
C ASP A 121 10.56 1.88 11.01
N TRP A 122 9.65 1.58 10.07
CA TRP A 122 8.42 2.36 9.89
C TRP A 122 7.22 1.83 10.68
N LEU A 123 7.33 0.63 11.24
CA LEU A 123 6.25 0.02 12.01
C LEU A 123 6.35 0.48 13.48
N ASP A 124 5.46 1.40 13.86
CA ASP A 124 5.39 1.91 15.23
C ASP A 124 4.54 1.00 16.13
N ALA A 125 3.34 0.63 15.68
CA ALA A 125 2.45 -0.23 16.45
C ALA A 125 1.46 -1.01 15.57
N VAL A 126 1.03 -2.16 16.08
CA VAL A 126 -0.13 -2.90 15.59
C VAL A 126 -1.16 -2.94 16.73
N VAL A 127 -2.35 -2.42 16.44
CA VAL A 127 -3.44 -2.35 17.42
C VAL A 127 -4.55 -3.32 16.99
N ALA A 128 -4.77 -4.37 17.77
CA ALA A 128 -5.91 -5.27 17.56
C ALA A 128 -7.18 -4.58 18.05
N LEU A 129 -8.18 -4.49 17.17
CA LEU A 129 -9.45 -3.89 17.49
C LEU A 129 -10.45 -4.96 17.94
N PRO A 130 -11.44 -4.62 18.79
CA PRO A 130 -12.49 -5.53 19.17
C PRO A 130 -13.28 -6.03 17.95
N ASP A 131 -13.77 -7.27 18.05
CA ASP A 131 -14.63 -7.85 17.03
C ASP A 131 -15.85 -6.99 16.78
N GLN A 132 -16.32 -6.97 15.54
CA GLN A 132 -17.54 -6.26 15.15
C GLN A 132 -17.53 -4.74 15.44
N MET A 133 -16.36 -4.14 15.62
CA MET A 133 -16.24 -2.70 15.80
C MET A 133 -16.73 -1.91 14.58
N PHE A 134 -16.53 -2.44 13.39
CA PHE A 134 -16.99 -1.81 12.16
C PHE A 134 -18.36 -2.34 11.74
N TYR A 135 -19.26 -1.41 11.43
CA TYR A 135 -20.63 -1.74 11.02
C TYR A 135 -20.63 -2.64 9.77
N ASN A 136 -21.46 -3.68 9.80
CA ASN A 136 -21.62 -4.68 8.73
C ASN A 136 -20.38 -5.51 8.36
N THR A 137 -19.39 -5.61 9.23
CA THR A 137 -18.27 -6.52 9.01
C THR A 137 -18.07 -7.43 10.22
N GLY A 138 -18.07 -8.73 9.99
CA GLY A 138 -17.66 -9.73 10.98
C GLY A 138 -16.18 -10.09 10.90
N ILE A 139 -15.40 -9.28 10.20
CA ILE A 139 -13.97 -9.51 9.96
C ILE A 139 -13.17 -8.93 11.12
N PHE A 140 -12.22 -9.69 11.64
CA PHE A 140 -11.21 -9.21 12.60
C PHE A 140 -10.33 -8.13 11.96
N THR A 141 -10.14 -7.04 12.65
CA THR A 141 -9.35 -5.88 12.23
C THR A 141 -8.21 -5.56 13.20
#